data_65516629e7cb49e80697fe7bbce522f7
#
_entry.id   65516629e7cb49e80697fe7bbce522f7
#
_cell.length_a   1.000
_cell.length_b   1.000
_cell.length_c   1.000
_cell.angle_alpha   90.00
_cell.angle_beta   90.00
_cell.angle_gamma   90.00
#
_symmetry.space_group_name_H-M   'P 1'
#
loop_
_entity.id
_entity.type
_entity.pdbx_description
1 polymer ?
#
loop_
_entity_poly.entity_id
_entity_poly.type
_entity_poly.pdbx_seq_one_letter_code
_entity_poly.pdbx_strand_id
1 'polypeptide(L)'
;LEQVRAIEQTGFDYIQIHGEIPSGYAESCRLPVLKAFNIRDMKDFSQYSSDPAVAGYVFDAIEPGSGQVFDWSLVKEVPRDEKLFFLAGGMNPDNVAEAIRSIHPDGVDVSSGVEYGRERTGKDPEKVRKFVEAVRESHWG
;
A
#
# COMPACT_ATOMS: atom_id res chain seq x y z
N LEU A 1 2.45 2.06 -21.10
CA LEU A 1 1.28 2.93 -21.31
C LEU A 1 0.05 2.22 -21.86
N GLU A 2 0.22 1.33 -22.84
CA GLU A 2 -0.92 0.59 -23.41
C GLU A 2 -1.66 -0.25 -22.37
N GLN A 3 -0.92 -0.89 -21.48
CA GLN A 3 -1.51 -1.68 -20.39
C GLN A 3 -2.32 -0.80 -19.45
N VAL A 4 -1.82 0.40 -19.14
CA VAL A 4 -2.55 1.33 -18.27
C VAL A 4 -3.82 1.82 -18.94
N ARG A 5 -3.76 2.15 -20.23
CA ARG A 5 -4.95 2.55 -21.00
C ARG A 5 -6.00 1.46 -21.04
N ALA A 6 -5.58 0.21 -21.19
CA ALA A 6 -6.50 -0.92 -21.15
C ALA A 6 -7.17 -1.03 -19.77
N ILE A 7 -6.42 -0.84 -18.69
CA ILE A 7 -6.94 -0.87 -17.34
C ILE A 7 -7.93 0.27 -17.09
N GLU A 8 -7.68 1.46 -17.63
CA GLU A 8 -8.59 2.61 -17.49
C GLU A 8 -10.00 2.31 -17.99
N GLN A 9 -10.12 1.44 -18.98
CA GLN A 9 -11.42 1.08 -19.55
C GLN A 9 -12.19 0.08 -18.71
N THR A 10 -11.59 -0.48 -17.65
CA THR A 10 -12.20 -1.51 -16.83
C THR A 10 -12.98 -0.97 -15.63
N GLY A 11 -12.95 0.34 -15.39
CA GLY A 11 -13.73 0.99 -14.33
C GLY A 11 -13.06 1.08 -12.97
N PHE A 12 -11.75 0.86 -12.88
CA PHE A 12 -11.01 1.10 -11.66
C PHE A 12 -10.81 2.58 -11.38
N ASP A 13 -10.73 2.95 -10.11
CA ASP A 13 -10.57 4.34 -9.67
C ASP A 13 -9.10 4.76 -9.54
N TYR A 14 -8.22 3.83 -9.23
CA TYR A 14 -6.80 4.06 -9.03
C TYR A 14 -5.98 2.93 -9.65
N ILE A 15 -4.72 3.23 -9.95
CA ILE A 15 -3.75 2.22 -10.34
C ILE A 15 -2.55 2.27 -9.40
N GLN A 16 -2.14 1.11 -8.88
CA GLN A 16 -0.93 1.01 -8.08
C GLN A 16 0.25 0.67 -8.97
N ILE A 17 1.32 1.45 -8.88
CA ILE A 17 2.53 1.24 -9.68
C ILE A 17 3.71 1.00 -8.74
N HIS A 18 4.35 -0.16 -8.92
CA HIS A 18 5.66 -0.47 -8.37
C HIS A 18 6.68 -0.07 -9.42
N GLY A 19 7.81 0.46 -9.05
CA GLY A 19 8.79 0.90 -10.04
C GLY A 19 8.45 2.25 -10.66
N GLU A 20 9.05 2.55 -11.79
CA GLU A 20 8.91 3.86 -12.43
C GLU A 20 7.56 4.07 -13.10
N ILE A 21 7.05 5.28 -12.98
CA ILE A 21 5.86 5.67 -13.73
C ILE A 21 6.28 5.91 -15.18
N PRO A 22 5.59 5.30 -16.14
CA PRO A 22 5.96 5.44 -17.56
C PRO A 22 5.99 6.90 -18.02
N SER A 23 6.98 7.25 -18.85
CA SER A 23 7.05 8.56 -19.47
C SER A 23 5.79 8.86 -20.27
N GLY A 24 5.30 10.08 -20.18
CA GLY A 24 4.08 10.48 -20.88
C GLY A 24 2.80 10.01 -20.21
N TYR A 25 2.89 9.52 -18.97
CA TYR A 25 1.70 9.06 -18.23
C TYR A 25 0.65 10.18 -18.10
N ALA A 26 1.07 11.34 -17.65
CA ALA A 26 0.15 12.45 -17.39
C ALA A 26 -0.57 12.93 -18.65
N GLU A 27 0.08 12.81 -19.79
CA GLU A 27 -0.48 13.23 -21.09
C GLU A 27 -1.40 12.17 -21.71
N SER A 28 -1.22 10.92 -21.34
CA SER A 28 -1.87 9.78 -22.00
C SER A 28 -2.84 9.01 -21.13
N CYS A 29 -2.72 9.10 -19.84
CA CYS A 29 -3.49 8.31 -18.87
C CYS A 29 -4.12 9.22 -17.82
N ARG A 30 -5.27 8.82 -17.30
CA ARG A 30 -6.05 9.63 -16.37
C ARG A 30 -6.23 9.01 -14.99
N LEU A 31 -5.97 7.70 -14.84
CA LEU A 31 -6.11 7.06 -13.54
C LEU A 31 -5.11 7.65 -12.54
N PRO A 32 -5.60 8.11 -11.37
CA PRO A 32 -4.69 8.53 -10.31
C PRO A 32 -3.80 7.37 -9.88
N VAL A 33 -2.52 7.66 -9.66
CA VAL A 33 -1.53 6.65 -9.31
C VAL A 33 -1.35 6.55 -7.80
N LEU A 34 -1.37 5.32 -7.28
CA LEU A 34 -0.84 5.00 -5.96
C LEU A 34 0.57 4.45 -6.18
N LYS A 35 1.57 5.21 -5.79
CA LYS A 35 2.96 4.84 -6.01
C LYS A 35 3.46 4.00 -4.83
N ALA A 36 3.92 2.80 -5.14
CA ALA A 36 4.44 1.90 -4.13
C ALA A 36 5.93 2.16 -3.86
N PHE A 37 6.29 2.17 -2.58
CA PHE A 37 7.67 2.31 -2.10
C PHE A 37 7.96 1.25 -1.06
N ASN A 38 9.18 0.70 -1.10
CA ASN A 38 9.70 0.03 0.07
C ASN A 38 10.26 1.09 1.00
N ILE A 39 9.90 1.04 2.28
CA ILE A 39 10.31 2.07 3.24
C ILE A 39 11.83 2.19 3.40
N ARG A 40 12.57 1.15 3.04
CA ARG A 40 14.03 1.15 3.09
C ARG A 40 14.67 1.71 1.81
N ASP A 41 13.87 2.00 0.79
CA ASP A 41 14.34 2.57 -0.47
C ASP A 41 13.47 3.75 -0.86
N MET A 42 13.75 4.89 -0.28
CA MET A 42 13.00 6.13 -0.47
C MET A 42 13.72 7.14 -1.38
N LYS A 43 14.71 6.69 -2.12
CA LYS A 43 15.56 7.59 -2.92
C LYS A 43 14.78 8.42 -3.95
N ASP A 44 13.71 7.87 -4.51
CA ASP A 44 12.91 8.54 -5.54
C ASP A 44 11.65 9.20 -4.96
N PHE A 45 11.46 9.17 -3.65
CA PHE A 45 10.25 9.66 -3.03
C PHE A 45 9.95 11.12 -3.37
N SER A 46 10.95 12.00 -3.30
CA SER A 46 10.74 13.41 -3.57
C SER A 46 10.30 13.69 -5.00
N GLN A 47 10.77 12.89 -5.95
CA GLN A 47 10.35 12.98 -7.35
C GLN A 47 8.87 12.72 -7.49
N TYR A 48 8.38 11.64 -6.88
CA TYR A 48 6.99 11.24 -7.00
C TYR A 48 6.05 12.03 -6.08
N SER A 49 6.54 12.52 -4.97
CA SER A 49 5.71 13.34 -4.07
C SER A 49 5.33 14.69 -4.70
N SER A 50 6.13 15.17 -5.64
CA SER A 50 5.84 16.39 -6.39
C SER A 50 5.11 16.15 -7.71
N ASP A 51 4.87 14.90 -8.08
CA ASP A 51 4.19 14.55 -9.33
C ASP A 51 2.66 14.61 -9.14
N PRO A 52 1.96 15.48 -9.89
CA PRO A 52 0.51 15.59 -9.76
C PRO A 52 -0.27 14.35 -10.20
N ALA A 53 0.33 13.44 -10.97
CA ALA A 53 -0.30 12.17 -11.34
C ALA A 53 -0.35 11.19 -10.17
N VAL A 54 0.47 11.39 -9.14
CA VAL A 54 0.50 10.55 -7.94
C VAL A 54 -0.51 11.06 -6.93
N ALA A 55 -1.57 10.28 -6.71
CA ALA A 55 -2.63 10.63 -5.74
C ALA A 55 -2.31 10.14 -4.33
N GLY A 56 -1.42 9.17 -4.20
CA GLY A 56 -1.07 8.62 -2.91
C GLY A 56 0.10 7.65 -2.98
N TYR A 57 0.48 7.18 -1.82
CA TYR A 57 1.61 6.27 -1.64
C TYR A 57 1.15 4.99 -0.97
N VAL A 58 1.81 3.87 -1.33
CA VAL A 58 1.69 2.62 -0.60
C VAL A 58 3.09 2.27 -0.08
N PHE A 59 3.26 2.32 1.24
CA PHE A 59 4.56 2.03 1.85
C PHE A 59 4.59 0.59 2.32
N ASP A 60 5.48 -0.19 1.72
CA ASP A 60 5.77 -1.55 2.12
C ASP A 60 6.89 -1.51 3.16
N ALA A 61 6.56 -1.91 4.37
CA ALA A 61 7.48 -1.88 5.50
C ALA A 61 8.17 -3.22 5.76
N ILE A 62 7.96 -4.22 4.90
CA ILE A 62 8.67 -5.49 5.02
C ILE A 62 10.15 -5.33 4.69
N GLU A 63 10.99 -5.92 5.51
CA GLU A 63 12.41 -6.03 5.20
C GLU A 63 12.60 -7.10 4.13
N PRO A 64 13.14 -6.75 2.94
CA PRO A 64 13.30 -7.73 1.86
C PRO A 64 14.11 -8.94 2.29
N GLY A 65 13.56 -10.15 2.05
CA GLY A 65 14.26 -11.41 2.31
C GLY A 65 14.22 -11.90 3.73
N SER A 66 13.72 -11.13 4.69
CA SER A 66 13.69 -11.55 6.09
C SER A 66 12.41 -12.29 6.49
N GLY A 67 11.31 -12.05 5.77
CA GLY A 67 9.99 -12.54 6.16
C GLY A 67 9.50 -11.98 7.48
N GLN A 68 10.24 -11.05 8.06
CA GLN A 68 9.93 -10.49 9.36
C GLN A 68 9.18 -9.18 9.29
N VAL A 69 8.46 -8.95 10.34
CA VAL A 69 7.64 -7.78 10.56
C VAL A 69 8.53 -6.55 10.68
N PHE A 70 8.14 -5.58 10.05
CA PHE A 70 8.63 -4.28 9.73
C PHE A 70 8.86 -3.37 10.92
N ASP A 71 9.68 -2.37 10.67
CA ASP A 71 9.95 -1.31 11.63
C ASP A 71 9.06 -0.09 11.28
N TRP A 72 7.97 0.06 12.00
CA TRP A 72 7.05 1.18 11.82
C TRP A 72 7.66 2.54 12.12
N SER A 73 8.77 2.58 12.85
CA SER A 73 9.44 3.84 13.15
C SER A 73 9.91 4.55 11.89
N LEU A 74 10.35 3.79 10.88
CA LEU A 74 10.75 4.37 9.60
C LEU A 74 9.56 4.99 8.87
N VAL A 75 8.38 4.37 8.96
CA VAL A 75 7.18 4.92 8.33
C VAL A 75 6.75 6.21 9.00
N LYS A 76 6.92 6.31 10.31
CA LYS A 76 6.58 7.54 11.06
C LYS A 76 7.42 8.74 10.64
N GLU A 77 8.61 8.50 10.13
CA GLU A 77 9.50 9.56 9.68
C GLU A 77 9.11 10.15 8.33
N VAL A 78 8.24 9.48 7.58
CA VAL A 78 7.79 9.96 6.27
C VAL A 78 6.91 11.19 6.44
N PRO A 79 7.23 12.32 5.78
CA PRO A 79 6.38 13.50 5.87
C PRO A 79 4.98 13.24 5.32
N ARG A 80 3.97 13.68 6.07
CA ARG A 80 2.59 13.58 5.62
C ARG A 80 2.23 14.82 4.81
N ASP A 81 1.57 14.60 3.69
CA ASP A 81 1.07 15.67 2.81
C ASP A 81 -0.42 15.43 2.50
N GLU A 82 -0.95 16.09 1.49
CA GLU A 82 -2.34 15.96 1.11
C GLU A 82 -2.67 14.65 0.39
N LYS A 83 -1.64 13.92 -0.02
CA LYS A 83 -1.82 12.66 -0.77
C LYS A 83 -2.19 11.54 0.18
N LEU A 84 -2.87 10.54 -0.37
CA LEU A 84 -3.26 9.35 0.39
C LEU A 84 -2.03 8.59 0.87
N PHE A 85 -2.15 8.00 2.05
CA PHE A 85 -1.05 7.30 2.69
C PHE A 85 -1.52 5.92 3.10
N PHE A 86 -1.10 4.90 2.36
CA PHE A 86 -1.44 3.51 2.63
C PHE A 86 -0.25 2.75 3.19
N LEU A 87 -0.52 1.89 4.14
CA LEU A 87 0.49 1.04 4.75
C LEU A 87 0.33 -0.41 4.29
N ALA A 88 1.42 -1.03 3.88
CA ALA A 88 1.46 -2.40 3.41
C ALA A 88 2.65 -3.14 4.01
N GLY A 89 2.70 -4.44 3.76
CA GLY A 89 3.83 -5.28 4.14
C GLY A 89 3.74 -5.87 5.53
N GLY A 90 3.68 -7.19 5.60
CA GLY A 90 3.73 -7.91 6.88
C GLY A 90 2.53 -7.78 7.78
N MET A 91 1.45 -7.16 7.32
CA MET A 91 0.24 -7.05 8.13
C MET A 91 -0.56 -8.33 8.15
N ASN A 92 -1.25 -8.54 9.27
CA ASN A 92 -2.14 -9.67 9.50
C ASN A 92 -3.22 -9.26 10.51
N PRO A 93 -4.21 -10.12 10.80
CA PRO A 93 -5.26 -9.76 11.76
C PRO A 93 -4.76 -9.42 13.17
N ASP A 94 -3.59 -9.91 13.55
CA ASP A 94 -3.08 -9.73 14.91
C ASP A 94 -2.32 -8.41 15.10
N ASN A 95 -1.75 -7.84 14.03
CA ASN A 95 -0.91 -6.65 14.14
C ASN A 95 -1.47 -5.38 13.48
N VAL A 96 -2.49 -5.51 12.65
CA VAL A 96 -3.01 -4.36 11.87
C VAL A 96 -3.55 -3.24 12.77
N ALA A 97 -4.20 -3.59 13.86
CA ALA A 97 -4.74 -2.60 14.80
C ALA A 97 -3.65 -1.72 15.40
N GLU A 98 -2.53 -2.34 15.77
CA GLU A 98 -1.39 -1.59 16.29
C GLU A 98 -0.76 -0.68 15.22
N ALA A 99 -0.65 -1.19 14.00
CA ALA A 99 -0.16 -0.40 12.87
C ALA A 99 -1.00 0.84 12.65
N ILE A 100 -2.32 0.69 12.65
CA ILE A 100 -3.24 1.81 12.47
C ILE A 100 -3.10 2.84 13.59
N ARG A 101 -3.05 2.39 14.83
CA ARG A 101 -2.90 3.29 15.99
C ARG A 101 -1.56 4.02 16.00
N SER A 102 -0.51 3.37 15.53
CA SER A 102 0.83 3.95 15.52
C SER A 102 1.06 4.92 14.37
N ILE A 103 0.52 4.63 13.19
CA ILE A 103 0.85 5.33 11.96
C ILE A 103 -0.28 6.26 11.50
N HIS A 104 -1.53 5.92 11.80
CA HIS A 104 -2.71 6.63 11.31
C HIS A 104 -2.74 6.74 9.77
N PRO A 105 -2.61 5.62 9.05
CA PRO A 105 -2.68 5.66 7.58
C PRO A 105 -4.10 5.95 7.12
N ASP A 106 -4.24 6.37 5.87
CA ASP A 106 -5.56 6.51 5.24
C ASP A 106 -6.15 5.16 4.88
N GLY A 107 -5.31 4.15 4.71
CA GLY A 107 -5.73 2.79 4.44
C GLY A 107 -4.61 1.79 4.67
N VAL A 108 -4.97 0.53 4.63
CA VAL A 108 -4.03 -0.58 4.79
C VAL A 108 -4.23 -1.58 3.66
N ASP A 109 -3.14 -2.24 3.27
CA ASP A 109 -3.11 -3.25 2.22
C ASP A 109 -2.53 -4.53 2.79
N VAL A 110 -3.19 -5.66 2.52
CA VAL A 110 -2.77 -6.96 3.01
C VAL A 110 -2.84 -8.00 1.90
N SER A 111 -1.91 -8.93 1.91
CA SER A 111 -1.89 -10.04 0.97
C SER A 111 -1.61 -11.36 1.68
N SER A 112 -0.34 -11.66 1.94
CA SER A 112 0.03 -12.94 2.55
C SER A 112 -0.50 -13.13 3.97
N GLY A 113 -0.69 -12.04 4.70
CA GLY A 113 -1.19 -12.10 6.09
C GLY A 113 -2.59 -12.66 6.27
N VAL A 114 -3.34 -12.78 5.19
CA VAL A 114 -4.69 -13.37 5.19
C VAL A 114 -4.78 -14.64 4.34
N GLU A 115 -3.64 -15.22 3.98
CA GLU A 115 -3.62 -16.48 3.25
C GLU A 115 -3.72 -17.67 4.21
N TYR A 116 -4.17 -18.80 3.67
CA TYR A 116 -4.06 -20.08 4.36
C TYR A 116 -2.59 -20.38 4.67
N GLY A 117 -2.34 -21.22 5.65
CA GLY A 117 -0.99 -21.67 5.94
C GLY A 117 -0.38 -22.52 4.81
N ARG A 118 0.79 -23.10 5.08
CA ARG A 118 1.60 -23.80 4.07
C ARG A 118 0.91 -24.96 3.35
N GLU A 119 -0.14 -25.52 3.94
CA GLU A 119 -0.83 -26.70 3.41
C GLU A 119 -1.88 -26.40 2.36
N ARG A 120 -2.25 -25.13 2.19
CA ARG A 120 -3.32 -24.74 1.29
C ARG A 120 -3.02 -23.38 0.65
N THR A 121 -3.30 -23.27 -0.65
CA THR A 121 -3.14 -22.00 -1.38
C THR A 121 -4.43 -21.17 -1.32
N GLY A 122 -4.27 -19.87 -1.45
CA GLY A 122 -5.38 -18.93 -1.52
C GLY A 122 -5.59 -18.15 -0.24
N LYS A 123 -6.57 -17.25 -0.30
CA LYS A 123 -6.92 -16.39 0.85
C LYS A 123 -7.85 -17.15 1.79
N ASP A 124 -7.60 -17.02 3.08
CA ASP A 124 -8.42 -17.61 4.11
C ASP A 124 -9.56 -16.65 4.47
N PRO A 125 -10.84 -16.99 4.18
CA PRO A 125 -11.96 -16.08 4.45
C PRO A 125 -12.08 -15.67 5.92
N GLU A 126 -11.72 -16.57 6.83
CA GLU A 126 -11.76 -16.24 8.26
C GLU A 126 -10.72 -15.21 8.65
N LYS A 127 -9.51 -15.32 8.09
CA LYS A 127 -8.47 -14.33 8.30
C LYS A 127 -8.83 -12.99 7.67
N VAL A 128 -9.43 -13.00 6.50
CA VAL A 128 -9.93 -11.78 5.86
C VAL A 128 -10.97 -11.10 6.75
N ARG A 129 -11.93 -11.87 7.26
CA ARG A 129 -12.96 -11.34 8.16
C ARG A 129 -12.35 -10.71 9.42
N LYS A 130 -11.44 -11.42 10.06
CA LYS A 130 -10.77 -10.93 11.27
C LYS A 130 -9.94 -9.68 10.99
N PHE A 131 -9.28 -9.62 9.84
CA PHE A 131 -8.51 -8.45 9.44
C PHE A 131 -9.41 -7.22 9.27
N VAL A 132 -10.51 -7.37 8.55
CA VAL A 132 -11.46 -6.27 8.32
C VAL A 132 -12.06 -5.79 9.65
N GLU A 133 -12.43 -6.71 10.53
CA GLU A 133 -12.95 -6.36 11.86
C GLU A 133 -11.91 -5.56 12.66
N ALA A 134 -10.66 -6.02 12.66
CA ALA A 134 -9.58 -5.33 13.39
C ALA A 134 -9.37 -3.92 12.84
N VAL A 135 -9.43 -3.73 11.53
CA VAL A 135 -9.32 -2.42 10.89
C VAL A 135 -10.46 -1.52 11.34
N ARG A 136 -11.69 -2.01 11.28
CA ARG A 136 -12.87 -1.22 11.65
C ARG A 136 -12.91 -0.83 13.11
N GLU A 137 -12.48 -1.72 13.99
CA GLU A 137 -12.46 -1.46 15.44
C GLU A 137 -11.33 -0.52 15.86
N SER A 138 -10.22 -0.55 15.15
CA SER A 138 -9.05 0.26 15.50
C SER A 138 -9.02 1.62 14.84
N HIS A 139 -10.06 1.87 14.02
CA HIS A 139 -10.01 3.06 13.21
C HIS A 139 -10.14 4.30 14.06
N TRP A 140 -9.58 5.24 13.59
CA TRP A 140 -9.83 6.65 13.51
C TRP A 140 -10.62 7.28 14.64
N GLY A 141 -11.05 6.51 15.55
CA GLY A 141 -11.84 7.01 16.63
C GLY A 141 -11.05 7.50 17.79
#